data_066ede1185f64d5aaa133f7a7bb92be8
#
_entry.id   066ede1185f64d5aaa133f7a7bb92be8
#
_cell.length_a   1.000
_cell.length_b   1.000
_cell.length_c   1.000
_cell.angle_alpha   90.00
_cell.angle_beta   90.00
_cell.angle_gamma   90.00
#
_symmetry.space_group_name_H-M   'P 1'
#
loop_
_entity.id
_entity.type
_entity.pdbx_description
1 polymer ?
#
loop_
_entity_poly.entity_id
_entity_poly.type
_entity_poly.pdbx_seq_one_letter_code
_entity_poly.pdbx_strand_id
1 'polypeptide(L)'
;MSEIAQNEFNDKTNIKVVGVGGAGGNAVNRMIAEGLQNVEFVAVNTDAKDLLRSDADVKISLSDKSSRGLGAGADPERGAKAAQDHQSDIEEALRGADMVFVTCGEGGGTGTGASPIVARAAHQQGALTIAVVTRPFSFEGPQRSASAEYGIDNRRKEVDALIVIPNDRLLELSDRSIGIIEAFKTADTALLAGVQGITDLISMNSYIHVDFNDVNSILRGAGTALFGIGSARGEDRATQAAEIAISSPLLEESIEGAHGALINIAGPTDLKLQEASAATELVRKAIHPEAQIIWGLALDDAYGDEVRVTVIAAGFDPVAAQDDDTQSTVTPVVPTAADPATPVAQPAPAPAPAAQPAATAQPAFTPATGDSASLPFDDPTSAHPNIAVNDPAGDLDIPDFLR
;
A
#
# COMPACT_ATOMS: atom_id res chain seq x y z
N MET A 1 24.08 -48.86 -9.73
CA MET A 1 23.06 -48.00 -9.14
C MET A 1 23.63 -46.61 -9.12
N SER A 2 23.22 -45.80 -10.10
CA SER A 2 23.68 -44.43 -10.24
C SER A 2 23.16 -43.61 -9.08
N GLU A 3 24.04 -43.03 -8.29
CA GLU A 3 23.75 -41.89 -7.45
C GLU A 3 23.17 -40.80 -8.37
N ILE A 4 21.85 -40.68 -8.35
CA ILE A 4 21.22 -39.46 -8.78
C ILE A 4 21.69 -38.44 -7.75
N ALA A 5 22.61 -37.56 -8.18
CA ALA A 5 22.97 -36.39 -7.42
C ALA A 5 21.65 -35.77 -6.92
N GLN A 6 21.45 -35.74 -5.61
CA GLN A 6 20.50 -34.86 -4.95
C GLN A 6 21.05 -33.45 -5.22
N ASN A 7 20.80 -32.92 -6.41
CA ASN A 7 20.72 -31.51 -6.61
C ASN A 7 19.60 -31.09 -5.65
N GLU A 8 19.95 -30.41 -4.61
CA GLU A 8 19.05 -29.62 -3.81
C GLU A 8 18.39 -28.59 -4.76
N PHE A 9 17.40 -29.03 -5.51
CA PHE A 9 16.42 -28.14 -6.07
C PHE A 9 15.77 -27.51 -4.84
N ASN A 10 16.17 -26.26 -4.57
CA ASN A 10 15.49 -25.44 -3.60
C ASN A 10 14.13 -25.13 -4.23
N ASP A 11 13.17 -26.04 -4.03
CA ASP A 11 11.85 -26.08 -4.67
C ASP A 11 10.90 -25.02 -4.05
N LYS A 12 11.47 -24.13 -3.24
CA LYS A 12 10.73 -23.04 -2.58
C LYS A 12 10.91 -21.75 -3.35
N THR A 13 9.81 -21.24 -3.89
CA THR A 13 9.73 -19.86 -4.39
C THR A 13 10.15 -18.89 -3.28
N ASN A 14 11.13 -18.05 -3.55
CA ASN A 14 11.63 -17.05 -2.60
C ASN A 14 10.77 -15.80 -2.70
N ILE A 15 9.84 -15.63 -1.76
CA ILE A 15 8.90 -14.52 -1.72
C ILE A 15 9.33 -13.55 -0.62
N LYS A 16 9.44 -12.27 -0.95
CA LYS A 16 9.72 -11.21 0.03
C LYS A 16 8.57 -10.22 0.10
N VAL A 17 8.24 -9.79 1.32
CA VAL A 17 7.23 -8.76 1.58
C VAL A 17 7.92 -7.55 2.19
N VAL A 18 7.93 -6.45 1.47
CA VAL A 18 8.62 -5.22 1.85
C VAL A 18 7.62 -4.18 2.31
N GLY A 19 7.61 -3.88 3.58
CA GLY A 19 6.82 -2.80 4.17
C GLY A 19 7.57 -1.48 4.16
N VAL A 20 7.08 -0.48 3.43
CA VAL A 20 7.74 0.82 3.27
C VAL A 20 7.03 1.92 4.03
N GLY A 21 7.76 2.60 4.90
CA GLY A 21 7.24 3.65 5.77
C GLY A 21 6.39 3.11 6.93
N GLY A 22 5.73 4.00 7.68
CA GLY A 22 4.99 3.63 8.88
C GLY A 22 3.83 2.68 8.62
N ALA A 23 2.98 2.99 7.64
CA ALA A 23 1.84 2.14 7.29
C ALA A 23 2.29 0.77 6.73
N GLY A 24 3.31 0.75 5.85
CA GLY A 24 3.87 -0.51 5.35
C GLY A 24 4.49 -1.37 6.46
N GLY A 25 5.19 -0.74 7.42
CA GLY A 25 5.72 -1.41 8.60
C GLY A 25 4.64 -2.00 9.50
N ASN A 26 3.52 -1.28 9.69
CA ASN A 26 2.37 -1.79 10.45
C ASN A 26 1.72 -2.98 9.75
N ALA A 27 1.56 -2.91 8.42
CA ALA A 27 1.01 -4.01 7.62
C ALA A 27 1.90 -5.26 7.73
N VAL A 28 3.22 -5.12 7.63
CA VAL A 28 4.18 -6.23 7.82
C VAL A 28 4.07 -6.82 9.24
N ASN A 29 4.06 -6.00 10.28
CA ASN A 29 3.88 -6.49 11.64
C ASN A 29 2.55 -7.24 11.80
N ARG A 30 1.49 -6.76 11.14
CA ARG A 30 0.19 -7.46 11.12
C ARG A 30 0.28 -8.81 10.43
N MET A 31 0.94 -8.89 9.27
CA MET A 31 1.14 -10.13 8.53
C MET A 31 1.90 -11.17 9.35
N ILE A 32 2.94 -10.73 10.09
CA ILE A 32 3.71 -11.58 11.01
C ILE A 32 2.83 -12.07 12.17
N ALA A 33 2.06 -11.16 12.79
CA ALA A 33 1.19 -11.50 13.92
C ALA A 33 0.07 -12.48 13.55
N GLU A 34 -0.46 -12.39 12.32
CA GLU A 34 -1.47 -13.32 11.77
C GLU A 34 -0.84 -14.62 11.22
N GLY A 35 0.49 -14.74 11.28
CA GLY A 35 1.19 -15.98 10.95
C GLY A 35 1.33 -16.27 9.45
N LEU A 36 1.38 -15.25 8.59
CA LEU A 36 1.68 -15.43 7.18
C LEU A 36 3.03 -16.13 7.01
N GLN A 37 3.04 -17.28 6.36
CA GLN A 37 4.21 -18.15 6.24
C GLN A 37 4.80 -18.16 4.83
N ASN A 38 6.00 -18.75 4.70
CA ASN A 38 6.73 -18.93 3.44
C ASN A 38 7.12 -17.62 2.75
N VAL A 39 7.26 -16.54 3.50
CA VAL A 39 7.74 -15.23 3.03
C VAL A 39 8.82 -14.70 3.97
N GLU A 40 9.74 -13.91 3.44
CA GLU A 40 10.70 -13.13 4.22
C GLU A 40 10.20 -11.69 4.33
N PHE A 41 10.18 -11.16 5.53
CA PHE A 41 9.68 -9.81 5.79
C PHE A 41 10.81 -8.79 5.85
N VAL A 42 10.66 -7.70 5.10
CA VAL A 42 11.60 -6.59 5.06
C VAL A 42 10.88 -5.29 5.46
N ALA A 43 11.40 -4.57 6.44
CA ALA A 43 10.89 -3.25 6.80
C ALA A 43 11.86 -2.16 6.35
N VAL A 44 11.36 -1.17 5.64
CA VAL A 44 12.12 -0.04 5.11
C VAL A 44 11.52 1.27 5.61
N ASN A 45 12.24 2.08 6.38
CA ASN A 45 11.70 3.30 6.92
C ASN A 45 12.77 4.39 7.14
N THR A 46 12.36 5.66 7.05
CA THR A 46 13.15 6.84 7.45
C THR A 46 13.01 7.16 8.94
N ASP A 47 12.00 6.59 9.63
CA ASP A 47 11.80 6.72 11.07
C ASP A 47 12.45 5.53 11.79
N ALA A 48 13.53 5.83 12.53
CA ALA A 48 14.27 4.82 13.26
C ALA A 48 13.47 4.20 14.43
N LYS A 49 12.52 4.93 15.02
CA LYS A 49 11.71 4.42 16.14
C LYS A 49 10.70 3.41 15.66
N ASP A 50 10.05 3.67 14.53
CA ASP A 50 9.12 2.71 13.92
C ASP A 50 9.86 1.46 13.48
N LEU A 51 11.06 1.61 12.91
CA LEU A 51 11.87 0.49 12.48
C LEU A 51 12.31 -0.42 13.66
N LEU A 52 12.58 0.17 14.84
CA LEU A 52 12.88 -0.60 16.05
C LEU A 52 11.70 -1.45 16.54
N ARG A 53 10.46 -1.00 16.27
CA ARG A 53 9.22 -1.71 16.65
C ARG A 53 8.80 -2.77 15.64
N SER A 54 9.43 -2.79 14.48
CA SER A 54 9.10 -3.78 13.46
C SER A 54 9.57 -5.16 13.89
N ASP A 55 8.76 -6.18 13.59
CA ASP A 55 9.09 -7.60 13.78
C ASP A 55 9.65 -8.25 12.50
N ALA A 56 9.90 -7.46 11.45
CA ALA A 56 10.44 -7.94 10.19
C ALA A 56 11.83 -8.59 10.35
N ASP A 57 12.11 -9.59 9.52
CA ASP A 57 13.38 -10.34 9.50
C ASP A 57 14.56 -9.43 9.12
N VAL A 58 14.33 -8.53 8.16
CA VAL A 58 15.31 -7.55 7.68
C VAL A 58 14.78 -6.15 7.89
N LYS A 59 15.62 -5.25 8.41
CA LYS A 59 15.26 -3.87 8.69
C LYS A 59 16.25 -2.93 8.02
N ILE A 60 15.76 -2.08 7.12
CA ILE A 60 16.58 -1.11 6.38
C ILE A 60 16.24 0.30 6.84
N SER A 61 17.20 0.96 7.46
CA SER A 61 17.07 2.36 7.84
C SER A 61 17.49 3.26 6.70
N LEU A 62 16.55 4.04 6.20
CA LEU A 62 16.80 5.10 5.21
C LEU A 62 17.24 6.42 5.86
N SER A 63 17.57 6.41 7.14
CA SER A 63 17.97 7.60 7.86
C SER A 63 19.44 7.92 7.63
N ASP A 64 19.71 9.19 7.32
CA ASP A 64 21.05 9.75 7.25
C ASP A 64 21.38 10.60 8.50
N LYS A 65 22.60 11.15 8.56
CA LYS A 65 23.01 12.03 9.65
C LYS A 65 22.20 13.33 9.70
N SER A 66 21.59 13.73 8.59
CA SER A 66 20.84 14.99 8.49
C SER A 66 19.39 14.82 8.97
N SER A 67 18.76 13.69 8.68
CA SER A 67 17.38 13.35 9.09
C SER A 67 17.28 12.94 10.56
N ARG A 68 18.37 12.48 11.16
CA ARG A 68 18.46 11.99 12.55
C ARG A 68 17.39 10.92 12.89
N GLY A 69 16.89 10.18 11.89
CA GLY A 69 15.86 9.16 12.08
C GLY A 69 14.49 9.71 12.47
N LEU A 70 14.16 10.96 12.07
CA LEU A 70 12.89 11.62 12.41
C LEU A 70 11.83 11.51 11.29
N GLY A 71 12.05 10.62 10.32
CA GLY A 71 11.12 10.43 9.20
C GLY A 71 11.31 11.43 8.05
N ALA A 72 10.49 11.31 7.02
CA ALA A 72 10.53 12.15 5.81
C ALA A 72 9.69 13.45 5.92
N GLY A 73 8.95 13.65 7.03
CA GLY A 73 8.14 14.86 7.25
C GLY A 73 6.99 15.05 6.26
N ALA A 74 6.34 13.95 5.85
CA ALA A 74 5.26 13.92 4.85
C ALA A 74 5.68 14.43 3.44
N ASP A 75 6.97 14.45 3.15
CA ASP A 75 7.54 14.89 1.87
C ASP A 75 8.02 13.68 1.06
N PRO A 76 7.35 13.31 -0.05
CA PRO A 76 7.71 12.16 -0.88
C PRO A 76 9.08 12.32 -1.54
N GLU A 77 9.53 13.54 -1.89
CA GLU A 77 10.83 13.75 -2.50
C GLU A 77 11.96 13.39 -1.52
N ARG A 78 11.79 13.71 -0.24
CA ARG A 78 12.72 13.27 0.82
C ARG A 78 12.72 11.77 0.99
N GLY A 79 11.55 11.13 0.94
CA GLY A 79 11.42 9.67 0.97
C GLY A 79 12.15 9.00 -0.20
N ALA A 80 11.94 9.50 -1.42
CA ALA A 80 12.59 9.02 -2.62
C ALA A 80 14.11 9.20 -2.56
N LYS A 81 14.58 10.38 -2.17
CA LYS A 81 16.01 10.63 -2.03
C LYS A 81 16.66 9.71 -0.99
N ALA A 82 16.01 9.54 0.16
CA ALA A 82 16.51 8.64 1.21
C ALA A 82 16.65 7.20 0.70
N ALA A 83 15.69 6.71 -0.09
CA ALA A 83 15.77 5.39 -0.70
C ALA A 83 16.88 5.30 -1.77
N GLN A 84 17.07 6.34 -2.59
CA GLN A 84 18.16 6.40 -3.56
C GLN A 84 19.53 6.37 -2.88
N ASP A 85 19.70 7.10 -1.78
CA ASP A 85 20.95 7.15 -1.01
C ASP A 85 21.29 5.78 -0.36
N HIS A 86 20.29 4.89 -0.18
CA HIS A 86 20.44 3.54 0.38
C HIS A 86 20.10 2.43 -0.62
N GLN A 87 20.21 2.73 -1.93
CA GLN A 87 19.82 1.78 -2.98
C GLN A 87 20.57 0.44 -2.87
N SER A 88 21.85 0.45 -2.54
CA SER A 88 22.65 -0.78 -2.39
C SER A 88 22.15 -1.69 -1.27
N ASP A 89 21.68 -1.12 -0.16
CA ASP A 89 21.16 -1.89 0.97
C ASP A 89 19.80 -2.52 0.60
N ILE A 90 18.99 -1.79 -0.18
CA ILE A 90 17.70 -2.27 -0.70
C ILE A 90 17.96 -3.42 -1.70
N GLU A 91 18.87 -3.24 -2.65
CA GLU A 91 19.23 -4.27 -3.64
C GLU A 91 19.77 -5.54 -2.98
N GLU A 92 20.60 -5.40 -1.94
CA GLU A 92 21.13 -6.54 -1.19
C GLU A 92 20.03 -7.32 -0.49
N ALA A 93 19.11 -6.63 0.17
CA ALA A 93 17.99 -7.24 0.86
C ALA A 93 16.99 -7.95 -0.06
N LEU A 94 16.92 -7.53 -1.33
CA LEU A 94 16.02 -8.12 -2.34
C LEU A 94 16.66 -9.22 -3.17
N ARG A 95 17.95 -9.44 -2.99
CA ARG A 95 18.72 -10.39 -3.82
C ARG A 95 18.12 -11.80 -3.77
N GLY A 96 17.98 -12.41 -4.96
CA GLY A 96 17.52 -13.79 -5.11
C GLY A 96 16.02 -14.00 -4.84
N ALA A 97 15.23 -12.94 -4.75
CA ALA A 97 13.78 -13.06 -4.68
C ALA A 97 13.22 -13.43 -6.07
N ASP A 98 12.30 -14.41 -6.10
CA ASP A 98 11.49 -14.74 -7.27
C ASP A 98 10.28 -13.79 -7.37
N MET A 99 9.73 -13.40 -6.20
CA MET A 99 8.60 -12.49 -6.09
C MET A 99 8.83 -11.47 -4.96
N VAL A 100 8.45 -10.23 -5.20
CA VAL A 100 8.52 -9.16 -4.21
C VAL A 100 7.18 -8.43 -4.13
N PHE A 101 6.57 -8.45 -2.94
CA PHE A 101 5.47 -7.57 -2.61
C PHE A 101 6.01 -6.28 -2.01
N VAL A 102 5.57 -5.15 -2.53
CA VAL A 102 5.87 -3.83 -1.96
C VAL A 102 4.59 -3.25 -1.39
N THR A 103 4.52 -3.13 -0.05
CA THR A 103 3.33 -2.62 0.63
C THR A 103 3.61 -1.30 1.33
N CYS A 104 2.71 -0.36 1.19
CA CYS A 104 2.74 0.92 1.90
C CYS A 104 1.36 1.59 1.94
N GLY A 105 1.22 2.58 2.80
CA GLY A 105 0.14 3.57 2.71
C GLY A 105 0.61 4.77 1.89
N GLU A 106 -0.18 5.13 0.90
CA GLU A 106 0.07 6.31 0.06
C GLU A 106 -0.29 7.62 0.76
N GLY A 107 0.25 8.71 0.24
CA GLY A 107 0.00 10.06 0.75
C GLY A 107 0.96 10.50 1.85
N GLY A 108 1.83 9.61 2.34
CA GLY A 108 2.91 9.94 3.26
C GLY A 108 4.23 10.29 2.55
N GLY A 109 5.25 10.63 3.32
CA GLY A 109 6.58 10.94 2.73
C GLY A 109 7.35 9.67 2.37
N THR A 110 7.59 8.79 3.34
CA THR A 110 8.43 7.60 3.14
C THR A 110 7.73 6.57 2.24
N GLY A 111 6.49 6.18 2.56
CA GLY A 111 5.76 5.19 1.78
C GLY A 111 5.61 5.60 0.32
N THR A 112 5.13 6.80 0.07
CA THR A 112 4.89 7.35 -1.28
C THR A 112 6.18 7.53 -2.08
N GLY A 113 7.24 8.05 -1.42
CA GLY A 113 8.48 8.39 -2.13
C GLY A 113 9.46 7.23 -2.28
N ALA A 114 9.64 6.41 -1.24
CA ALA A 114 10.65 5.35 -1.24
C ALA A 114 10.20 4.07 -1.95
N SER A 115 8.90 3.74 -1.89
CA SER A 115 8.42 2.46 -2.43
C SER A 115 8.56 2.30 -3.96
N PRO A 116 8.47 3.34 -4.82
CA PRO A 116 8.81 3.18 -6.24
C PRO A 116 10.28 2.79 -6.46
N ILE A 117 11.19 3.28 -5.60
CA ILE A 117 12.62 2.93 -5.67
C ILE A 117 12.83 1.46 -5.27
N VAL A 118 12.16 1.03 -4.19
CA VAL A 118 12.18 -0.37 -3.75
C VAL A 118 11.63 -1.29 -4.84
N ALA A 119 10.49 -0.93 -5.43
CA ALA A 119 9.86 -1.68 -6.51
C ALA A 119 10.79 -1.80 -7.73
N ARG A 120 11.40 -0.69 -8.16
CA ARG A 120 12.39 -0.67 -9.23
C ARG A 120 13.56 -1.61 -8.96
N ALA A 121 14.10 -1.58 -7.74
CA ALA A 121 15.22 -2.44 -7.35
C ALA A 121 14.86 -3.94 -7.44
N ALA A 122 13.62 -4.31 -7.04
CA ALA A 122 13.10 -5.67 -7.19
C ALA A 122 12.94 -6.07 -8.67
N HIS A 123 12.27 -5.21 -9.44
CA HIS A 123 11.98 -5.45 -10.86
C HIS A 123 13.26 -5.57 -11.70
N GLN A 124 14.28 -4.74 -11.43
CA GLN A 124 15.58 -4.81 -12.09
C GLN A 124 16.35 -6.10 -11.80
N GLN A 125 16.10 -6.75 -10.68
CA GLN A 125 16.65 -8.06 -10.35
C GLN A 125 15.87 -9.23 -10.98
N GLY A 126 14.79 -8.95 -11.73
CA GLY A 126 13.97 -9.94 -12.42
C GLY A 126 12.85 -10.53 -11.58
N ALA A 127 12.68 -10.12 -10.32
CA ALA A 127 11.60 -10.57 -9.47
C ALA A 127 10.24 -10.16 -10.05
N LEU A 128 9.21 -11.00 -9.92
CA LEU A 128 7.83 -10.59 -10.14
C LEU A 128 7.47 -9.57 -9.05
N THR A 129 7.27 -8.32 -9.43
CA THR A 129 7.11 -7.21 -8.50
C THR A 129 5.65 -6.75 -8.44
N ILE A 130 5.03 -6.92 -7.30
CA ILE A 130 3.62 -6.58 -7.07
C ILE A 130 3.53 -5.54 -5.97
N ALA A 131 2.86 -4.42 -6.24
CA ALA A 131 2.55 -3.45 -5.21
C ALA A 131 1.12 -3.65 -4.69
N VAL A 132 0.98 -3.70 -3.37
CA VAL A 132 -0.32 -3.73 -2.68
C VAL A 132 -0.34 -2.54 -1.72
N VAL A 133 -1.11 -1.52 -2.06
CA VAL A 133 -1.04 -0.22 -1.38
C VAL A 133 -2.41 0.32 -1.03
N THR A 134 -2.48 1.20 -0.03
CA THR A 134 -3.73 1.84 0.35
C THR A 134 -3.74 3.32 -0.02
N ARG A 135 -4.91 3.82 -0.49
CA ARG A 135 -5.20 5.25 -0.54
C ARG A 135 -5.61 5.75 0.83
N PRO A 136 -5.23 6.98 1.21
CA PRO A 136 -5.61 7.55 2.50
C PRO A 136 -7.13 7.71 2.61
N PHE A 137 -7.62 7.74 3.84
CA PHE A 137 -9.00 8.14 4.11
C PHE A 137 -9.22 9.60 3.72
N SER A 138 -10.43 9.94 3.25
CA SER A 138 -10.79 11.31 2.85
C SER A 138 -10.66 12.32 3.99
N PHE A 139 -10.87 11.91 5.26
CA PHE A 139 -10.67 12.77 6.42
C PHE A 139 -9.19 13.15 6.66
N GLU A 140 -8.23 12.46 6.07
CA GLU A 140 -6.80 12.80 6.17
C GLU A 140 -6.43 14.03 5.32
N GLY A 141 -7.32 14.46 4.45
CA GLY A 141 -7.29 15.73 3.74
C GLY A 141 -6.77 15.67 2.29
N PRO A 142 -7.10 16.70 1.50
CA PRO A 142 -6.88 16.70 0.05
C PRO A 142 -5.39 16.70 -0.35
N GLN A 143 -4.52 17.30 0.47
CA GLN A 143 -3.09 17.30 0.19
C GLN A 143 -2.51 15.89 0.25
N ARG A 144 -2.99 15.08 1.22
CA ARG A 144 -2.55 13.69 1.38
C ARG A 144 -3.07 12.83 0.23
N SER A 145 -4.31 13.06 -0.22
CA SER A 145 -4.87 12.39 -1.39
C SER A 145 -4.10 12.74 -2.68
N ALA A 146 -3.78 14.01 -2.91
CA ALA A 146 -3.00 14.41 -4.08
C ALA A 146 -1.58 13.80 -4.08
N SER A 147 -0.94 13.72 -2.90
CA SER A 147 0.35 13.04 -2.74
C SER A 147 0.23 11.54 -3.02
N ALA A 148 -0.91 10.92 -2.66
CA ALA A 148 -1.16 9.51 -2.92
C ALA A 148 -1.28 9.22 -4.42
N GLU A 149 -2.04 10.01 -5.18
CA GLU A 149 -2.16 9.85 -6.64
C GLU A 149 -0.79 9.97 -7.31
N TYR A 150 0.01 10.96 -6.93
CA TYR A 150 1.38 11.10 -7.44
C TYR A 150 2.24 9.84 -7.17
N GLY A 151 2.12 9.25 -5.99
CA GLY A 151 2.84 8.02 -5.63
C GLY A 151 2.37 6.81 -6.43
N ILE A 152 1.06 6.64 -6.61
CA ILE A 152 0.43 5.57 -7.39
C ILE A 152 0.91 5.62 -8.85
N ASP A 153 0.87 6.81 -9.48
CA ASP A 153 1.28 6.98 -10.88
C ASP A 153 2.77 6.69 -11.11
N ASN A 154 3.61 7.08 -10.17
CA ASN A 154 5.04 6.77 -10.25
C ASN A 154 5.31 5.28 -10.06
N ARG A 155 4.59 4.63 -9.16
CA ARG A 155 4.76 3.20 -8.88
C ARG A 155 4.27 2.32 -10.02
N ARG A 156 3.18 2.68 -10.68
CA ARG A 156 2.62 1.93 -11.82
C ARG A 156 3.67 1.60 -12.88
N LYS A 157 4.69 2.42 -13.01
CA LYS A 157 5.79 2.26 -13.99
C LYS A 157 6.89 1.31 -13.53
N GLU A 158 6.93 0.98 -12.25
CA GLU A 158 8.03 0.27 -11.61
C GLU A 158 7.63 -1.14 -11.13
N VAL A 159 6.36 -1.53 -11.33
CA VAL A 159 5.82 -2.82 -10.90
C VAL A 159 5.19 -3.58 -12.05
N ASP A 160 5.08 -4.90 -11.92
CA ASP A 160 4.36 -5.75 -12.85
C ASP A 160 2.85 -5.65 -12.64
N ALA A 161 2.40 -5.64 -11.38
CA ALA A 161 1.01 -5.48 -11.02
C ALA A 161 0.86 -4.49 -9.83
N LEU A 162 -0.15 -3.63 -9.91
CA LEU A 162 -0.47 -2.65 -8.88
C LEU A 162 -1.90 -2.83 -8.39
N ILE A 163 -2.03 -3.20 -7.12
CA ILE A 163 -3.30 -3.31 -6.40
C ILE A 163 -3.42 -2.10 -5.49
N VAL A 164 -4.44 -1.29 -5.70
CA VAL A 164 -4.75 -0.11 -4.88
C VAL A 164 -6.02 -0.38 -4.08
N ILE A 165 -5.97 -0.20 -2.77
CA ILE A 165 -7.08 -0.42 -1.86
C ILE A 165 -7.52 0.94 -1.31
N PRO A 166 -8.71 1.45 -1.67
CA PRO A 166 -9.21 2.71 -1.13
C PRO A 166 -9.67 2.53 0.31
N ASN A 167 -9.03 3.23 1.27
CA ASN A 167 -9.40 3.12 2.68
C ASN A 167 -10.86 3.53 2.95
N ASP A 168 -11.40 4.51 2.23
CA ASP A 168 -12.79 4.93 2.39
C ASP A 168 -13.78 3.78 2.10
N ARG A 169 -13.45 2.90 1.15
CA ARG A 169 -14.28 1.72 0.84
C ARG A 169 -14.29 0.68 1.95
N LEU A 170 -13.23 0.62 2.74
CA LEU A 170 -13.18 -0.26 3.92
C LEU A 170 -14.19 0.18 5.00
N LEU A 171 -14.50 1.49 5.07
CA LEU A 171 -15.52 2.01 5.98
C LEU A 171 -16.94 1.60 5.55
N GLU A 172 -17.17 1.38 4.26
CA GLU A 172 -18.46 0.90 3.74
C GLU A 172 -18.73 -0.56 4.13
N LEU A 173 -17.66 -1.36 4.29
CA LEU A 173 -17.72 -2.76 4.73
C LEU A 173 -17.83 -2.91 6.25
N SER A 174 -17.54 -1.85 6.99
CA SER A 174 -17.49 -1.84 8.45
C SER A 174 -18.75 -1.26 9.05
N ASP A 175 -19.04 -1.58 10.31
CA ASP A 175 -20.11 -0.95 11.05
C ASP A 175 -19.87 0.57 11.16
N ARG A 176 -20.94 1.36 11.05
CA ARG A 176 -20.88 2.84 11.11
C ARG A 176 -20.29 3.40 12.42
N SER A 177 -20.09 2.55 13.41
CA SER A 177 -19.54 2.90 14.72
C SER A 177 -18.06 2.53 14.89
N ILE A 178 -17.37 2.17 13.80
CA ILE A 178 -15.97 1.76 13.87
C ILE A 178 -15.08 2.85 14.45
N GLY A 179 -14.24 2.50 15.42
CA GLY A 179 -13.26 3.41 16.00
C GLY A 179 -12.08 3.68 15.03
N ILE A 180 -11.45 4.85 15.17
CA ILE A 180 -10.38 5.28 14.26
C ILE A 180 -9.20 4.27 14.24
N ILE A 181 -8.83 3.71 15.38
CA ILE A 181 -7.75 2.71 15.47
C ILE A 181 -8.15 1.43 14.71
N GLU A 182 -9.40 1.05 14.79
CA GLU A 182 -9.92 -0.14 14.14
C GLU A 182 -10.02 0.06 12.62
N ALA A 183 -10.37 1.26 12.16
CA ALA A 183 -10.36 1.61 10.74
C ALA A 183 -8.96 1.42 10.13
N PHE A 184 -7.89 1.87 10.81
CA PHE A 184 -6.52 1.64 10.35
C PHE A 184 -6.12 0.16 10.41
N LYS A 185 -6.54 -0.58 11.43
CA LYS A 185 -6.33 -2.03 11.49
C LYS A 185 -7.03 -2.77 10.34
N THR A 186 -8.21 -2.30 9.93
CA THR A 186 -8.92 -2.86 8.78
C THR A 186 -8.12 -2.63 7.49
N ALA A 187 -7.49 -1.45 7.33
CA ALA A 187 -6.60 -1.19 6.21
C ALA A 187 -5.37 -2.12 6.21
N ASP A 188 -4.73 -2.34 7.36
CA ASP A 188 -3.62 -3.30 7.49
C ASP A 188 -4.07 -4.73 7.16
N THR A 189 -5.30 -5.12 7.57
CA THR A 189 -5.88 -6.43 7.27
C THR A 189 -6.19 -6.58 5.77
N ALA A 190 -6.61 -5.51 5.10
CA ALA A 190 -6.84 -5.54 3.65
C ALA A 190 -5.52 -5.72 2.88
N LEU A 191 -4.44 -5.06 3.31
CA LEU A 191 -3.10 -5.28 2.75
C LEU A 191 -2.62 -6.72 2.97
N LEU A 192 -2.82 -7.27 4.17
CA LEU A 192 -2.56 -8.68 4.45
C LEU A 192 -3.34 -9.59 3.49
N ALA A 193 -4.65 -9.37 3.34
CA ALA A 193 -5.51 -10.20 2.48
C ALA A 193 -5.07 -10.16 1.01
N GLY A 194 -4.61 -8.99 0.51
CA GLY A 194 -4.06 -8.85 -0.83
C GLY A 194 -2.78 -9.65 -1.06
N VAL A 195 -1.87 -9.65 -0.09
CA VAL A 195 -0.63 -10.46 -0.14
C VAL A 195 -0.96 -11.94 0.04
N GLN A 196 -1.76 -12.29 1.05
CA GLN A 196 -2.13 -13.66 1.38
C GLN A 196 -2.88 -14.33 0.24
N GLY A 197 -3.79 -13.62 -0.43
CA GLY A 197 -4.56 -14.16 -1.56
C GLY A 197 -3.68 -14.68 -2.70
N ILE A 198 -2.48 -14.13 -2.88
CA ILE A 198 -1.51 -14.58 -3.88
C ILE A 198 -0.56 -15.63 -3.30
N THR A 199 -0.05 -15.41 -2.08
CA THR A 199 0.91 -16.33 -1.46
C THR A 199 0.29 -17.70 -1.17
N ASP A 200 -0.99 -17.73 -0.78
CA ASP A 200 -1.71 -18.99 -0.54
C ASP A 200 -1.84 -19.84 -1.80
N LEU A 201 -2.02 -19.20 -2.97
CA LEU A 201 -2.08 -19.91 -4.25
C LEU A 201 -0.80 -20.68 -4.58
N ILE A 202 0.36 -20.07 -4.25
CA ILE A 202 1.69 -20.63 -4.55
C ILE A 202 2.14 -21.59 -3.44
N SER A 203 1.54 -21.49 -2.26
CA SER A 203 1.96 -22.22 -1.08
C SER A 203 1.72 -23.73 -1.25
N MET A 204 2.70 -24.53 -0.89
CA MET A 204 2.62 -26.00 -0.84
C MET A 204 1.56 -26.51 0.15
N ASN A 205 1.06 -25.65 1.04
CA ASN A 205 0.02 -26.01 2.02
C ASN A 205 -1.40 -26.00 1.42
N SER A 206 -1.58 -25.48 0.20
CA SER A 206 -2.86 -25.49 -0.50
C SER A 206 -3.17 -26.87 -1.05
N TYR A 207 -4.43 -27.32 -0.96
CA TYR A 207 -4.87 -28.60 -1.49
C TYR A 207 -4.81 -28.65 -3.03
N ILE A 208 -5.14 -27.54 -3.67
CA ILE A 208 -4.88 -27.24 -5.07
C ILE A 208 -3.99 -26.02 -5.09
N HIS A 209 -2.70 -26.24 -5.24
CA HIS A 209 -1.71 -25.16 -5.39
C HIS A 209 -1.48 -24.84 -6.86
N VAL A 210 -1.08 -23.62 -7.10
CA VAL A 210 -0.81 -23.08 -8.44
C VAL A 210 0.71 -22.96 -8.60
N ASP A 211 1.23 -23.30 -9.77
CA ASP A 211 2.64 -23.08 -10.09
C ASP A 211 2.95 -21.56 -10.11
N PHE A 212 4.14 -21.19 -9.61
CA PHE A 212 4.60 -19.81 -9.65
C PHE A 212 4.58 -19.22 -11.07
N ASN A 213 4.94 -20.03 -12.09
CA ASN A 213 4.93 -19.57 -13.47
C ASN A 213 3.52 -19.21 -13.98
N ASP A 214 2.50 -19.91 -13.50
CA ASP A 214 1.11 -19.61 -13.83
C ASP A 214 0.70 -18.25 -13.26
N VAL A 215 1.00 -17.98 -11.98
CA VAL A 215 0.77 -16.67 -11.35
C VAL A 215 1.57 -15.58 -12.06
N ASN A 216 2.82 -15.86 -12.39
CA ASN A 216 3.67 -14.95 -13.15
C ASN A 216 3.10 -14.62 -14.53
N SER A 217 2.46 -15.60 -15.21
CA SER A 217 1.87 -15.38 -16.54
C SER A 217 0.69 -14.40 -16.54
N ILE A 218 -0.04 -14.31 -15.42
CA ILE A 218 -1.17 -13.39 -15.27
C ILE A 218 -0.72 -12.02 -14.79
N LEU A 219 0.25 -11.96 -13.85
CA LEU A 219 0.59 -10.72 -13.16
C LEU A 219 1.79 -9.98 -13.77
N ARG A 220 2.64 -10.66 -14.57
CA ARG A 220 3.80 -10.02 -15.22
C ARG A 220 3.35 -8.98 -16.24
N GLY A 221 3.68 -7.70 -15.95
CA GLY A 221 3.33 -6.58 -16.82
C GLY A 221 1.82 -6.29 -16.90
N ALA A 222 1.03 -6.78 -15.96
CA ALA A 222 -0.43 -6.62 -15.94
C ALA A 222 -0.90 -5.20 -15.65
N GLY A 223 -0.03 -4.34 -15.13
CA GLY A 223 -0.38 -2.95 -14.81
C GLY A 223 -1.34 -2.87 -13.61
N THR A 224 -2.51 -2.31 -13.79
CA THR A 224 -3.52 -2.26 -12.72
C THR A 224 -4.14 -3.63 -12.50
N ALA A 225 -4.25 -4.04 -11.25
CA ALA A 225 -4.98 -5.23 -10.84
C ALA A 225 -6.03 -4.86 -9.77
N LEU A 226 -7.22 -5.44 -9.90
CA LEU A 226 -8.32 -5.22 -8.97
C LEU A 226 -8.37 -6.38 -7.98
N PHE A 227 -8.63 -6.06 -6.71
CA PHE A 227 -8.68 -7.00 -5.62
C PHE A 227 -10.07 -7.02 -4.98
N GLY A 228 -10.70 -8.17 -4.98
CA GLY A 228 -11.97 -8.41 -4.30
C GLY A 228 -11.89 -9.57 -3.33
N ILE A 229 -12.54 -9.42 -2.18
CA ILE A 229 -12.63 -10.47 -1.17
C ILE A 229 -14.07 -10.58 -0.67
N GLY A 230 -14.52 -11.82 -0.48
CA GLY A 230 -15.82 -12.11 0.10
C GLY A 230 -15.74 -13.33 1.01
N SER A 231 -16.55 -13.33 2.05
CA SER A 231 -16.70 -14.44 3.00
C SER A 231 -18.17 -14.71 3.25
N ALA A 232 -18.53 -15.98 3.35
CA ALA A 232 -19.91 -16.39 3.69
C ALA A 232 -19.93 -17.72 4.47
N ARG A 233 -21.05 -17.98 5.12
CA ARG A 233 -21.31 -19.18 5.93
C ARG A 233 -22.64 -19.81 5.56
N GLY A 234 -22.81 -21.09 5.88
CA GLY A 234 -24.06 -21.82 5.67
C GLY A 234 -24.22 -22.41 4.29
N GLU A 235 -25.48 -22.57 3.83
CA GLU A 235 -25.79 -23.10 2.49
C GLU A 235 -25.36 -22.07 1.43
N ASP A 236 -24.84 -22.56 0.31
CA ASP A 236 -24.32 -21.75 -0.82
C ASP A 236 -23.17 -20.79 -0.45
N ARG A 237 -22.49 -21.04 0.68
CA ARG A 237 -21.42 -20.19 1.22
C ARG A 237 -20.36 -19.80 0.19
N ALA A 238 -19.92 -20.73 -0.66
CA ALA A 238 -18.90 -20.45 -1.67
C ALA A 238 -19.41 -19.52 -2.78
N THR A 239 -20.65 -19.72 -3.24
CA THR A 239 -21.29 -18.85 -4.24
C THR A 239 -21.52 -17.45 -3.67
N GLN A 240 -22.04 -17.35 -2.45
CA GLN A 240 -22.24 -16.06 -1.77
C GLN A 240 -20.91 -15.34 -1.54
N ALA A 241 -19.86 -16.05 -1.12
CA ALA A 241 -18.54 -15.47 -0.97
C ALA A 241 -17.99 -14.94 -2.30
N ALA A 242 -18.19 -15.68 -3.39
CA ALA A 242 -17.79 -15.24 -4.73
C ALA A 242 -18.60 -14.02 -5.21
N GLU A 243 -19.92 -13.97 -4.96
CA GLU A 243 -20.77 -12.80 -5.26
C GLU A 243 -20.28 -11.55 -4.51
N ILE A 244 -19.96 -11.68 -3.22
CA ILE A 244 -19.40 -10.60 -2.41
C ILE A 244 -18.04 -10.17 -2.95
N ALA A 245 -17.18 -11.11 -3.34
CA ALA A 245 -15.85 -10.81 -3.87
C ALA A 245 -15.91 -10.00 -5.17
N ILE A 246 -16.74 -10.41 -6.15
CA ILE A 246 -16.87 -9.72 -7.45
C ILE A 246 -17.65 -8.40 -7.37
N SER A 247 -18.46 -8.22 -6.33
CA SER A 247 -19.19 -6.98 -6.03
C SER A 247 -18.56 -6.17 -4.90
N SER A 248 -17.35 -6.54 -4.49
CA SER A 248 -16.66 -5.90 -3.37
C SER A 248 -16.46 -4.40 -3.63
N PRO A 249 -16.77 -3.52 -2.69
CA PRO A 249 -16.48 -2.10 -2.83
C PRO A 249 -14.97 -1.79 -2.90
N LEU A 250 -14.11 -2.76 -2.60
CA LEU A 250 -12.65 -2.64 -2.78
C LEU A 250 -12.23 -2.65 -4.25
N LEU A 251 -13.10 -3.13 -5.14
CA LEU A 251 -12.94 -3.00 -6.58
C LEU A 251 -13.25 -1.55 -6.98
N GLU A 252 -12.27 -0.82 -7.46
CA GLU A 252 -12.47 0.56 -7.92
C GLU A 252 -13.26 0.63 -9.23
N GLU A 253 -13.18 -0.45 -10.02
CA GLU A 253 -13.79 -0.58 -11.35
C GLU A 253 -14.42 -1.97 -11.53
N SER A 254 -15.17 -2.16 -12.60
CA SER A 254 -15.72 -3.46 -12.99
C SER A 254 -14.60 -4.42 -13.42
N ILE A 255 -14.72 -5.70 -13.03
CA ILE A 255 -13.78 -6.75 -13.47
C ILE A 255 -14.07 -7.28 -14.87
N GLU A 256 -15.11 -6.79 -15.57
CA GLU A 256 -15.57 -7.31 -16.87
C GLU A 256 -14.50 -7.24 -17.98
N GLY A 257 -13.59 -6.27 -17.90
CA GLY A 257 -12.50 -6.11 -18.87
C GLY A 257 -11.22 -6.88 -18.53
N ALA A 258 -11.19 -7.66 -17.47
CA ALA A 258 -9.98 -8.38 -17.05
C ALA A 258 -9.71 -9.58 -17.97
N HIS A 259 -8.50 -9.67 -18.52
CA HIS A 259 -8.04 -10.80 -19.34
C HIS A 259 -7.35 -11.90 -18.52
N GLY A 260 -7.09 -11.67 -17.25
CA GLY A 260 -6.54 -12.63 -16.31
C GLY A 260 -7.23 -12.56 -14.95
N ALA A 261 -7.42 -13.71 -14.31
CA ALA A 261 -7.91 -13.75 -12.94
C ALA A 261 -7.23 -14.86 -12.13
N LEU A 262 -6.84 -14.51 -10.92
CA LEU A 262 -6.45 -15.45 -9.88
C LEU A 262 -7.59 -15.58 -8.87
N ILE A 263 -8.01 -16.80 -8.57
CA ILE A 263 -9.09 -17.09 -7.63
C ILE A 263 -8.53 -17.98 -6.52
N ASN A 264 -8.53 -17.47 -5.29
CA ASN A 264 -8.21 -18.28 -4.12
C ASN A 264 -9.50 -18.59 -3.34
N ILE A 265 -9.79 -19.87 -3.18
CA ILE A 265 -10.92 -20.34 -2.37
C ILE A 265 -10.35 -20.98 -1.11
N ALA A 266 -10.67 -20.42 0.06
CA ALA A 266 -10.22 -20.92 1.34
C ALA A 266 -11.43 -21.30 2.20
N GLY A 267 -11.36 -22.45 2.87
CA GLY A 267 -12.46 -22.93 3.71
C GLY A 267 -12.14 -24.23 4.45
N PRO A 268 -13.10 -24.78 5.19
CA PRO A 268 -12.90 -26.00 5.95
C PRO A 268 -12.79 -27.24 5.04
N THR A 269 -12.30 -28.33 5.61
CA THR A 269 -12.07 -29.59 4.89
C THR A 269 -13.35 -30.25 4.37
N ASP A 270 -14.54 -29.84 4.83
CA ASP A 270 -15.85 -30.31 4.35
C ASP A 270 -16.34 -29.59 3.09
N LEU A 271 -15.60 -28.62 2.56
CA LEU A 271 -15.92 -27.87 1.36
C LEU A 271 -16.01 -28.81 0.15
N LYS A 272 -17.16 -28.78 -0.52
CA LYS A 272 -17.42 -29.68 -1.66
C LYS A 272 -16.87 -29.10 -2.95
N LEU A 273 -16.39 -29.97 -3.83
CA LEU A 273 -15.92 -29.57 -5.16
C LEU A 273 -16.99 -28.81 -5.96
N GLN A 274 -18.27 -29.14 -5.77
CA GLN A 274 -19.37 -28.45 -6.44
C GLN A 274 -19.52 -27.01 -5.99
N GLU A 275 -19.27 -26.71 -4.68
CA GLU A 275 -19.29 -25.36 -4.12
C GLU A 275 -18.14 -24.54 -4.73
N ALA A 276 -16.91 -25.06 -4.75
CA ALA A 276 -15.76 -24.40 -5.36
C ALA A 276 -15.95 -24.18 -6.87
N SER A 277 -16.51 -25.16 -7.58
CA SER A 277 -16.82 -25.03 -9.01
C SER A 277 -17.86 -23.95 -9.29
N ALA A 278 -18.92 -23.86 -8.47
CA ALA A 278 -19.96 -22.84 -8.62
C ALA A 278 -19.40 -21.43 -8.39
N ALA A 279 -18.55 -21.24 -7.36
CA ALA A 279 -17.87 -19.98 -7.10
C ALA A 279 -16.97 -19.55 -8.28
N THR A 280 -16.15 -20.48 -8.80
CA THR A 280 -15.26 -20.21 -9.95
C THR A 280 -16.06 -19.86 -11.20
N GLU A 281 -17.16 -20.57 -11.48
CA GLU A 281 -18.03 -20.32 -12.63
C GLU A 281 -18.69 -18.93 -12.56
N LEU A 282 -19.01 -18.47 -11.37
CA LEU A 282 -19.59 -17.15 -11.15
C LEU A 282 -18.58 -16.05 -11.49
N VAL A 283 -17.33 -16.17 -11.01
CA VAL A 283 -16.25 -15.26 -11.36
C VAL A 283 -15.98 -15.26 -12.87
N ARG A 284 -15.96 -16.47 -13.48
CA ARG A 284 -15.75 -16.63 -14.92
C ARG A 284 -16.78 -15.90 -15.78
N LYS A 285 -18.02 -15.80 -15.30
CA LYS A 285 -19.08 -15.05 -15.98
C LYS A 285 -18.96 -13.53 -15.82
N ALA A 286 -18.24 -13.08 -14.81
CA ALA A 286 -18.08 -11.67 -14.49
C ALA A 286 -16.87 -11.01 -15.14
N ILE A 287 -15.95 -11.78 -15.74
CA ILE A 287 -14.73 -11.30 -16.41
C ILE A 287 -14.82 -11.47 -17.92
N HIS A 288 -13.77 -11.06 -18.64
CA HIS A 288 -13.74 -11.20 -20.10
C HIS A 288 -13.89 -12.68 -20.52
N PRO A 289 -14.69 -13.01 -21.57
CA PRO A 289 -14.95 -14.38 -21.99
C PRO A 289 -13.72 -15.22 -22.34
N GLU A 290 -12.65 -14.57 -22.81
CA GLU A 290 -11.37 -15.19 -23.18
C GLU A 290 -10.32 -15.09 -22.08
N ALA A 291 -10.72 -14.64 -20.87
CA ALA A 291 -9.79 -14.48 -19.75
C ALA A 291 -9.16 -15.80 -19.32
N GLN A 292 -7.87 -15.76 -19.03
CA GLN A 292 -7.17 -16.87 -18.37
C GLN A 292 -7.52 -16.87 -16.89
N ILE A 293 -8.08 -17.97 -16.40
CA ILE A 293 -8.44 -18.14 -14.99
C ILE A 293 -7.56 -19.20 -14.37
N ILE A 294 -6.93 -18.84 -13.28
CA ILE A 294 -6.15 -19.72 -12.42
C ILE A 294 -6.82 -19.72 -11.05
N TRP A 295 -7.12 -20.91 -10.54
CA TRP A 295 -7.74 -21.03 -9.23
C TRP A 295 -7.03 -22.04 -8.34
N GLY A 296 -7.00 -21.74 -7.05
CA GLY A 296 -6.45 -22.62 -6.02
C GLY A 296 -7.44 -22.82 -4.88
N LEU A 297 -7.18 -23.87 -4.09
CA LEU A 297 -8.01 -24.28 -2.98
C LEU A 297 -7.14 -24.50 -1.73
N ALA A 298 -7.36 -23.69 -0.71
CA ALA A 298 -6.77 -23.85 0.61
C ALA A 298 -7.81 -24.43 1.58
N LEU A 299 -7.49 -25.56 2.19
CA LEU A 299 -8.37 -26.22 3.17
C LEU A 299 -7.74 -26.10 4.56
N ASP A 300 -8.45 -25.43 5.47
CA ASP A 300 -8.04 -25.27 6.86
C ASP A 300 -9.29 -25.21 7.75
N ASP A 301 -9.38 -26.15 8.71
CA ASP A 301 -10.51 -26.22 9.65
C ASP A 301 -10.57 -25.02 10.61
N ALA A 302 -9.54 -24.18 10.66
CA ALA A 302 -9.57 -22.92 11.39
C ALA A 302 -10.63 -21.94 10.83
N TYR A 303 -11.05 -22.07 9.57
CA TYR A 303 -12.16 -21.30 9.00
C TYR A 303 -13.54 -21.68 9.58
N GLY A 304 -13.67 -22.83 10.27
CA GLY A 304 -14.92 -23.30 10.85
C GLY A 304 -15.96 -23.62 9.78
N ASP A 305 -17.00 -22.79 9.66
CA ASP A 305 -18.09 -22.92 8.66
C ASP A 305 -17.93 -21.88 7.52
N GLU A 306 -16.93 -21.01 7.61
CA GLU A 306 -16.73 -19.92 6.67
C GLU A 306 -15.98 -20.37 5.42
N VAL A 307 -16.44 -19.91 4.26
CA VAL A 307 -15.70 -19.97 3.00
C VAL A 307 -15.33 -18.54 2.60
N ARG A 308 -14.08 -18.36 2.27
CA ARG A 308 -13.52 -17.10 1.77
C ARG A 308 -13.13 -17.26 0.32
N VAL A 309 -13.53 -16.30 -0.51
CA VAL A 309 -13.13 -16.22 -1.91
C VAL A 309 -12.39 -14.92 -2.12
N THR A 310 -11.16 -15.02 -2.63
CA THR A 310 -10.35 -13.88 -3.04
C THR A 310 -10.21 -13.90 -4.54
N VAL A 311 -10.48 -12.78 -5.19
CA VAL A 311 -10.38 -12.60 -6.65
C VAL A 311 -9.39 -11.48 -6.93
N ILE A 312 -8.39 -11.76 -7.78
CA ILE A 312 -7.47 -10.76 -8.31
C ILE A 312 -7.66 -10.76 -9.81
N ALA A 313 -8.26 -9.68 -10.31
CA ALA A 313 -8.51 -9.47 -11.74
C ALA A 313 -7.44 -8.55 -12.31
N ALA A 314 -6.83 -8.92 -13.41
CA ALA A 314 -5.67 -8.24 -13.99
C ALA A 314 -5.70 -8.24 -15.53
N GLY A 315 -4.80 -7.47 -16.15
CA GLY A 315 -4.70 -7.44 -17.60
C GLY A 315 -5.88 -6.73 -18.25
N PHE A 316 -6.23 -5.56 -17.75
CA PHE A 316 -7.22 -4.70 -18.38
C PHE A 316 -6.67 -4.07 -19.63
N ASP A 317 -7.48 -3.98 -20.69
CA ASP A 317 -7.10 -3.20 -21.87
C ASP A 317 -6.74 -1.77 -21.43
N PRO A 318 -5.65 -1.19 -21.96
CA PRO A 318 -5.38 0.21 -21.68
C PRO A 318 -6.58 1.01 -22.11
N VAL A 319 -7.24 1.68 -21.16
CA VAL A 319 -8.30 2.65 -21.49
C VAL A 319 -7.69 3.58 -22.51
N ALA A 320 -8.14 3.50 -23.76
CA ALA A 320 -7.76 4.45 -24.79
C ALA A 320 -8.02 5.82 -24.17
N ALA A 321 -6.94 6.59 -23.94
CA ALA A 321 -7.08 7.96 -23.50
C ALA A 321 -8.10 8.56 -24.46
N GLN A 322 -9.26 8.92 -23.94
CA GLN A 322 -10.20 9.73 -24.68
C GLN A 322 -9.45 11.04 -24.85
N ASP A 323 -8.70 11.11 -25.95
CA ASP A 323 -8.27 12.36 -26.51
C ASP A 323 -9.57 13.13 -26.75
N ASP A 324 -9.86 14.01 -25.83
CA ASP A 324 -10.88 15.05 -25.97
C ASP A 324 -10.32 16.07 -26.99
N ASP A 325 -9.99 15.54 -28.15
CA ASP A 325 -9.62 16.26 -29.35
C ASP A 325 -10.92 16.66 -30.00
N THR A 326 -11.65 17.56 -29.37
CA THR A 326 -12.51 18.49 -30.10
C THR A 326 -11.58 19.35 -30.94
N GLN A 327 -10.92 18.72 -31.93
CA GLN A 327 -10.43 19.43 -33.09
C GLN A 327 -11.64 20.05 -33.80
N SER A 328 -11.93 21.29 -33.43
CA SER A 328 -12.59 22.21 -34.32
C SER A 328 -11.84 22.16 -35.64
N THR A 329 -12.43 21.46 -36.63
CA THR A 329 -12.01 21.50 -38.02
C THR A 329 -12.17 22.93 -38.53
N VAL A 330 -11.16 23.73 -38.29
CA VAL A 330 -10.98 25.00 -39.04
C VAL A 330 -10.39 24.58 -40.38
N THR A 331 -11.25 24.45 -41.38
CA THR A 331 -10.87 24.37 -42.79
C THR A 331 -9.95 25.54 -43.12
N PRO A 332 -8.75 25.31 -43.70
CA PRO A 332 -7.92 26.41 -44.17
C PRO A 332 -8.59 27.08 -45.38
N VAL A 333 -9.10 28.26 -45.16
CA VAL A 333 -9.50 29.14 -46.30
C VAL A 333 -8.22 29.70 -46.92
N VAL A 334 -7.93 29.27 -48.13
CA VAL A 334 -6.87 29.84 -48.99
C VAL A 334 -7.24 31.27 -49.31
N PRO A 335 -6.44 32.31 -48.98
CA PRO A 335 -6.72 33.66 -49.48
C PRO A 335 -6.19 33.80 -50.90
N THR A 336 -7.11 34.08 -51.83
CA THR A 336 -6.82 34.56 -53.17
C THR A 336 -6.25 35.97 -53.11
N ALA A 337 -5.18 36.22 -53.85
CA ALA A 337 -4.50 37.50 -53.99
C ALA A 337 -5.38 38.55 -54.66
N ALA A 338 -5.41 39.79 -54.13
CA ALA A 338 -5.48 41.07 -54.90
C ALA A 338 -5.39 42.28 -53.96
N ASP A 339 -4.45 43.03 -54.18
CA ASP A 339 -4.20 44.43 -54.47
C ASP A 339 -3.89 45.43 -53.35
N PRO A 340 -3.07 46.46 -53.63
CA PRO A 340 -2.23 47.12 -52.66
C PRO A 340 -2.75 48.48 -52.16
N ALA A 341 -2.19 48.91 -51.05
CA ALA A 341 -2.09 50.30 -50.60
C ALA A 341 -3.22 50.91 -49.76
N THR A 342 -2.97 51.01 -48.47
CA THR A 342 -3.00 52.30 -47.74
C THR A 342 -2.25 52.18 -46.41
N PRO A 343 -1.45 53.19 -45.99
CA PRO A 343 -0.66 53.11 -44.74
C PRO A 343 -1.54 53.43 -43.56
N VAL A 344 -1.63 52.49 -42.64
CA VAL A 344 -2.28 52.70 -41.33
C VAL A 344 -1.21 53.06 -40.31
N ALA A 345 -1.48 54.15 -39.61
CA ALA A 345 -0.65 54.74 -38.56
C ALA A 345 -0.29 53.80 -37.43
N GLN A 346 0.95 53.91 -36.94
CA GLN A 346 1.44 53.27 -35.72
C GLN A 346 0.63 53.69 -34.48
N PRO A 347 0.23 52.77 -33.63
CA PRO A 347 -0.27 53.15 -32.30
C PRO A 347 0.87 53.62 -31.39
N ALA A 348 0.60 54.71 -30.66
CA ALA A 348 1.49 55.31 -29.67
C ALA A 348 1.82 54.34 -28.51
N PRO A 349 2.98 54.49 -27.88
CA PRO A 349 3.40 53.63 -26.74
C PRO A 349 2.54 53.90 -25.51
N ALA A 350 2.16 52.83 -24.83
CA ALA A 350 1.43 52.84 -23.57
C ALA A 350 2.23 53.53 -22.44
N PRO A 351 1.56 54.25 -21.55
CA PRO A 351 2.23 54.90 -20.42
C PRO A 351 2.73 53.92 -19.40
N ALA A 352 3.91 54.21 -18.82
CA ALA A 352 4.58 53.48 -17.74
C ALA A 352 3.72 53.42 -16.47
N PRO A 353 3.78 52.32 -15.70
CA PRO A 353 3.04 52.23 -14.44
C PRO A 353 3.60 53.21 -13.39
N ALA A 354 2.68 53.89 -12.73
CA ALA A 354 2.95 54.83 -11.64
C ALA A 354 3.60 54.11 -10.43
N ALA A 355 4.60 54.77 -9.86
CA ALA A 355 5.30 54.34 -8.66
C ALA A 355 4.35 54.20 -7.47
N GLN A 356 4.41 53.05 -6.78
CA GLN A 356 3.76 52.84 -5.49
C GLN A 356 4.44 53.67 -4.40
N PRO A 357 3.69 54.23 -3.45
CA PRO A 357 4.29 54.97 -2.34
C PRO A 357 4.98 54.03 -1.35
N ALA A 358 6.13 54.43 -0.87
CA ALA A 358 6.98 53.74 0.10
C ALA A 358 6.22 53.41 1.39
N ALA A 359 6.35 52.14 1.81
CA ALA A 359 5.86 51.66 3.10
C ALA A 359 6.64 52.37 4.24
N THR A 360 5.87 52.91 5.16
CA THR A 360 6.33 53.50 6.42
C THR A 360 7.08 52.49 7.27
N ALA A 361 8.26 52.85 7.73
CA ALA A 361 9.13 52.10 8.61
C ALA A 361 8.41 51.78 9.95
N GLN A 362 8.42 50.53 10.36
CA GLN A 362 8.12 50.12 11.73
C GLN A 362 9.26 50.50 12.67
N PRO A 363 8.98 50.94 13.90
CA PRO A 363 10.03 51.29 14.86
C PRO A 363 10.75 50.05 15.38
N ALA A 364 12.08 50.15 15.40
CA ALA A 364 12.99 49.16 15.97
C ALA A 364 12.74 49.01 17.49
N PHE A 365 12.54 47.76 17.91
CA PHE A 365 12.54 47.40 19.33
C PHE A 365 13.98 47.37 19.83
N THR A 366 14.33 48.32 20.73
CA THR A 366 15.57 48.30 21.52
C THR A 366 15.36 47.37 22.73
N PRO A 367 16.28 46.44 23.02
CA PRO A 367 16.22 45.68 24.26
C PRO A 367 16.65 46.56 25.43
N ALA A 368 15.79 46.70 26.43
CA ALA A 368 16.11 47.32 27.70
C ALA A 368 17.02 46.38 28.50
N THR A 369 18.20 46.92 28.83
CA THR A 369 19.08 46.41 29.88
C THR A 369 18.44 46.69 31.23
N GLY A 370 18.10 45.65 31.97
CA GLY A 370 17.56 45.73 33.33
C GLY A 370 18.06 44.59 34.17
N ASP A 371 18.96 44.95 35.04
CA ASP A 371 19.39 44.42 36.34
C ASP A 371 19.21 42.92 36.69
N SER A 372 20.36 42.35 36.97
CA SER A 372 20.60 41.15 37.75
C SER A 372 19.99 41.25 39.14
N ALA A 373 18.94 40.48 39.40
CA ALA A 373 18.58 40.11 40.77
C ALA A 373 18.77 38.61 40.92
N SER A 374 19.84 38.26 41.60
CA SER A 374 20.16 36.92 42.08
C SER A 374 19.11 36.47 43.09
N LEU A 375 18.44 35.38 42.79
CA LEU A 375 17.69 34.60 43.78
C LEU A 375 18.56 33.44 44.27
N PRO A 376 18.59 33.16 45.58
CA PRO A 376 19.46 32.12 46.16
C PRO A 376 18.92 30.71 45.84
N PHE A 377 19.85 29.85 45.45
CA PHE A 377 19.67 28.39 45.35
C PHE A 377 19.60 27.86 46.78
N ASP A 378 18.44 27.35 47.20
CA ASP A 378 18.31 26.48 48.34
C ASP A 378 18.45 25.04 47.88
N ASP A 379 19.47 24.37 48.40
CA ASP A 379 19.77 22.98 48.28
C ASP A 379 18.89 22.20 49.30
N PRO A 380 18.05 21.21 48.87
CA PRO A 380 17.47 20.30 49.82
C PRO A 380 18.13 18.93 49.73
N THR A 381 19.30 18.80 50.36
CA THR A 381 19.69 17.53 50.97
C THR A 381 18.88 17.37 52.25
N SER A 382 17.93 16.42 52.26
CA SER A 382 17.67 15.45 53.32
C SER A 382 16.22 15.05 53.42
N ALA A 383 16.09 13.76 53.55
CA ALA A 383 14.98 12.99 54.14
C ALA A 383 14.25 12.08 53.14
N HIS A 384 14.80 10.89 52.98
CA HIS A 384 14.01 9.70 52.69
C HIS A 384 13.26 9.25 53.92
N PRO A 385 11.96 9.10 53.93
CA PRO A 385 11.30 8.26 54.93
C PRO A 385 11.37 6.79 54.51
N ASN A 386 11.95 5.96 55.33
CA ASN A 386 11.81 4.52 55.33
C ASN A 386 10.34 4.13 55.37
N ILE A 387 9.87 3.48 54.32
CA ILE A 387 8.60 2.74 54.37
C ILE A 387 8.95 1.28 54.56
N ALA A 388 8.63 0.80 55.73
CA ALA A 388 8.71 -0.60 56.11
C ALA A 388 7.78 -1.43 55.21
N VAL A 389 8.37 -2.49 54.63
CA VAL A 389 7.62 -3.57 53.99
C VAL A 389 6.88 -4.32 55.09
N ASN A 390 5.55 -4.19 55.12
CA ASN A 390 4.66 -5.08 55.82
C ASN A 390 3.76 -5.72 54.77
N ASP A 391 4.04 -6.98 54.48
CA ASP A 391 3.12 -7.87 53.78
C ASP A 391 2.04 -8.31 54.80
N PRO A 392 0.75 -8.17 54.46
CA PRO A 392 -0.12 -9.31 54.66
C PRO A 392 -1.03 -9.55 53.49
N ALA A 393 -1.12 -10.81 53.09
CA ALA A 393 -2.17 -11.37 52.26
C ALA A 393 -3.54 -10.74 52.56
N GLY A 394 -4.08 -10.01 51.59
CA GLY A 394 -5.42 -9.43 51.65
C GLY A 394 -6.07 -9.47 50.26
N ASP A 395 -7.16 -10.17 50.17
CA ASP A 395 -8.09 -10.38 49.09
C ASP A 395 -8.11 -9.25 48.04
N LEU A 396 -7.83 -9.61 46.78
CA LEU A 396 -8.16 -8.83 45.61
C LEU A 396 -9.68 -8.91 45.45
N ASP A 397 -10.35 -7.81 45.74
CA ASP A 397 -11.78 -7.62 45.51
C ASP A 397 -12.03 -7.54 43.97
N ILE A 398 -12.47 -8.66 43.39
CA ILE A 398 -12.83 -8.74 41.97
C ILE A 398 -14.24 -8.20 41.83
N PRO A 399 -14.45 -7.12 41.07
CA PRO A 399 -15.78 -6.57 40.84
C PRO A 399 -16.74 -7.58 40.22
N ASP A 400 -18.01 -7.56 40.64
CA ASP A 400 -19.06 -8.54 40.31
C ASP A 400 -19.36 -8.69 38.80
N PHE A 401 -18.88 -7.80 37.94
CA PHE A 401 -19.04 -7.90 36.48
C PHE A 401 -17.99 -8.80 35.78
N LEU A 402 -17.08 -9.38 36.55
CA LEU A 402 -16.06 -10.34 36.06
C LEU A 402 -16.24 -11.75 36.66
N ARG A 403 -17.37 -12.01 37.35
CA ARG A 403 -17.76 -13.34 37.82
C ARG A 403 -18.66 -14.06 36.84
#